data_cebbceea25437444056a236dc9feeac2
#
_entry.id   cebbceea25437444056a236dc9feeac2
#
_cell.length_a   1.000
_cell.length_b   1.000
_cell.length_c   1.000
_cell.angle_alpha   90.00
_cell.angle_beta   90.00
_cell.angle_gamma   90.00
#
_symmetry.space_group_name_H-M   'P 1'
#
loop_
_entity.id
_entity.type
_entity.pdbx_description
1 polymer ?
#
loop_
_entity_poly.entity_id
_entity_poly.type
_entity_poly.pdbx_seq_one_letter_code
_entity_poly.pdbx_strand_id
1 'polypeptide(L)'
;MANAVPADASSSASVNPTLIAVEYTSSETIKLILSGDVSIVSRLCYFDEPLAIEELPLPLTETQTENLYQAGRRFLAEKQAAVYLNRAEHSSYQLTVKLQKKGYIKNEYQPALDYLRAEGTLDDSRFAGAYLHTRSLSKKEGYARLFSELRKRGIAADTARQALNDFFAEIDEAELCAGAARSLIRKGYTDQKLYSALQRKGFPFSMIKRCIVRLSSAAS
;
A
#
# COMPACT_ATOMS: atom_id res chain seq x y z
N MET A 1 25.72 6.78 7.33
CA MET A 1 25.82 8.20 6.96
C MET A 1 24.58 8.54 6.14
N ALA A 2 23.88 9.62 6.49
CA ALA A 2 22.56 9.92 5.98
C ALA A 2 22.63 10.46 4.55
N ASN A 3 21.81 9.89 3.62
CA ASN A 3 21.53 10.48 2.32
C ASN A 3 20.69 11.75 2.55
N ALA A 4 21.30 12.88 2.67
CA ALA A 4 20.61 14.16 2.72
C ALA A 4 20.47 14.72 1.31
N VAL A 5 19.28 14.55 0.72
CA VAL A 5 18.85 15.42 -0.37
C VAL A 5 18.30 16.68 0.30
N PRO A 6 18.88 17.88 0.11
CA PRO A 6 18.38 19.08 0.74
C PRO A 6 16.98 19.44 0.24
N ALA A 7 16.09 19.79 1.16
CA ALA A 7 14.70 20.15 0.90
C ALA A 7 14.51 21.60 0.43
N ASP A 8 15.55 22.42 0.39
CA ASP A 8 15.52 23.84 0.01
C ASP A 8 16.65 24.20 -0.96
N ALA A 9 16.33 24.24 -2.23
CA ALA A 9 17.16 24.88 -3.24
C ALA A 9 16.49 26.18 -3.74
N SER A 10 16.34 27.17 -2.85
CA SER A 10 16.02 28.53 -3.26
C SER A 10 17.10 29.48 -2.74
N SER A 11 17.81 30.08 -3.71
CA SER A 11 18.70 31.25 -3.54
C SER A 11 20.16 30.98 -3.28
N SER A 12 20.89 30.55 -4.31
CA SER A 12 22.22 31.07 -4.65
C SER A 12 22.49 30.75 -6.11
N ALA A 13 23.26 31.58 -6.83
CA ALA A 13 23.57 31.41 -8.25
C ALA A 13 23.93 29.94 -8.55
N SER A 14 23.06 29.24 -9.34
CA SER A 14 23.13 27.82 -9.57
C SER A 14 24.36 27.50 -10.44
N VAL A 15 25.48 27.24 -9.83
CA VAL A 15 26.56 26.50 -10.50
C VAL A 15 26.04 25.08 -10.60
N ASN A 16 25.64 24.67 -11.83
CA ASN A 16 25.23 23.30 -12.08
C ASN A 16 26.30 22.33 -11.59
N PRO A 17 25.92 21.26 -10.86
CA PRO A 17 26.91 20.33 -10.34
C PRO A 17 27.62 19.59 -11.48
N THR A 18 28.83 19.13 -11.20
CA THR A 18 29.58 18.26 -12.11
C THR A 18 29.46 16.82 -11.61
N LEU A 19 29.11 15.90 -12.48
CA LEU A 19 29.15 14.46 -12.20
C LEU A 19 30.62 14.01 -12.25
N ILE A 20 31.14 13.55 -11.10
CA ILE A 20 32.54 13.19 -10.93
C ILE A 20 32.75 11.68 -11.17
N ALA A 21 31.84 10.85 -10.63
CA ALA A 21 31.95 9.41 -10.74
C ALA A 21 30.58 8.72 -10.73
N VAL A 22 30.55 7.53 -11.34
CA VAL A 22 29.41 6.62 -11.34
C VAL A 22 29.87 5.27 -10.82
N GLU A 23 29.22 4.80 -9.75
CA GLU A 23 29.47 3.50 -9.14
C GLU A 23 28.23 2.61 -9.33
N TYR A 24 28.39 1.45 -9.97
CA TYR A 24 27.32 0.46 -10.07
C TYR A 24 27.32 -0.37 -8.78
N THR A 25 26.26 -0.24 -7.98
CA THR A 25 26.08 -1.00 -6.74
C THR A 25 25.37 -2.33 -6.96
N SER A 26 24.62 -2.44 -8.07
CA SER A 26 24.03 -3.67 -8.60
C SER A 26 23.75 -3.50 -10.10
N SER A 27 23.18 -4.54 -10.75
CA SER A 27 22.78 -4.45 -12.17
C SER A 27 21.76 -3.34 -12.47
N GLU A 28 21.01 -2.91 -11.46
CA GLU A 28 19.92 -1.94 -11.63
C GLU A 28 20.11 -0.65 -10.82
N THR A 29 21.07 -0.63 -9.91
CA THR A 29 21.25 0.46 -8.95
C THR A 29 22.61 1.10 -9.12
N ILE A 30 22.61 2.42 -9.26
CA ILE A 30 23.81 3.24 -9.40
C ILE A 30 23.91 4.26 -8.28
N LYS A 31 25.14 4.64 -7.98
CA LYS A 31 25.47 5.77 -7.12
C LYS A 31 26.24 6.79 -7.94
N LEU A 32 25.73 7.98 -7.98
CA LEU A 32 26.28 9.14 -8.69
C LEU A 32 26.97 10.04 -7.68
N ILE A 33 28.20 10.40 -7.96
CA ILE A 33 29.01 11.29 -7.11
C ILE A 33 29.13 12.63 -7.83
N LEU A 34 28.60 13.67 -7.19
CA LEU A 34 28.60 15.04 -7.71
C LEU A 34 29.64 15.90 -7.01
N SER A 35 29.99 17.03 -7.63
CA SER A 35 30.80 18.05 -6.99
C SER A 35 30.17 18.53 -5.66
N GLY A 36 31.00 18.89 -4.68
CA GLY A 36 30.52 19.32 -3.36
C GLY A 36 30.15 18.18 -2.42
N ASP A 37 30.74 16.99 -2.59
CA ASP A 37 30.53 15.78 -1.75
C ASP A 37 29.08 15.27 -1.70
N VAL A 38 28.29 15.60 -2.71
CA VAL A 38 26.92 15.13 -2.84
C VAL A 38 26.91 13.77 -3.56
N SER A 39 26.18 12.81 -3.00
CA SER A 39 25.96 11.53 -3.69
C SER A 39 24.47 11.21 -3.78
N ILE A 40 24.06 10.71 -4.95
CA ILE A 40 22.69 10.29 -5.24
C ILE A 40 22.71 8.82 -5.60
N VAL A 41 21.88 8.04 -4.92
CA VAL A 41 21.66 6.63 -5.26
C VAL A 41 20.31 6.51 -5.93
N SER A 42 20.24 5.80 -7.06
CA SER A 42 19.00 5.59 -7.80
C SER A 42 19.01 4.25 -8.55
N ARG A 43 17.84 3.84 -9.03
CA ARG A 43 17.72 2.81 -10.06
C ARG A 43 17.83 3.41 -11.45
N LEU A 44 18.33 2.64 -12.39
CA LEU A 44 18.41 3.05 -13.80
C LEU A 44 17.02 3.37 -14.37
N CYS A 45 15.99 2.63 -13.97
CA CYS A 45 14.63 2.83 -14.46
C CYS A 45 13.93 4.10 -13.93
N TYR A 46 14.54 4.83 -12.99
CA TYR A 46 13.96 6.05 -12.43
C TYR A 46 14.37 7.32 -13.16
N PHE A 47 15.30 7.24 -14.09
CA PHE A 47 15.65 8.38 -14.92
C PHE A 47 14.62 8.58 -16.02
N ASP A 48 14.15 9.83 -16.20
CA ASP A 48 13.22 10.17 -17.28
C ASP A 48 13.93 10.11 -18.65
N GLU A 49 15.22 10.48 -18.66
CA GLU A 49 16.10 10.37 -19.82
C GLU A 49 17.38 9.62 -19.44
N PRO A 50 17.89 8.70 -20.27
CA PRO A 50 19.16 8.04 -20.02
C PRO A 50 20.28 9.06 -19.86
N LEU A 51 21.11 8.90 -18.84
CA LEU A 51 22.33 9.68 -18.70
C LEU A 51 23.34 9.17 -19.73
N ALA A 52 23.54 9.97 -20.78
CA ALA A 52 24.65 9.75 -21.72
C ALA A 52 25.95 10.16 -21.02
N ILE A 53 26.65 9.18 -20.45
CA ILE A 53 27.93 9.40 -19.78
C ILE A 53 29.01 8.89 -20.74
N GLU A 54 29.52 9.81 -21.57
CA GLU A 54 30.61 9.47 -22.50
C GLU A 54 31.97 9.63 -21.82
N GLU A 55 32.14 10.72 -21.05
CA GLU A 55 33.39 11.03 -20.31
C GLU A 55 33.08 11.66 -18.95
N LEU A 56 33.96 11.41 -17.98
CA LEU A 56 33.91 12.01 -16.66
C LEU A 56 35.22 12.81 -16.40
N PRO A 57 35.15 13.95 -15.73
CA PRO A 57 34.00 14.60 -15.11
C PRO A 57 33.07 15.27 -16.13
N LEU A 58 31.73 15.17 -15.94
CA LEU A 58 30.70 15.73 -16.81
C LEU A 58 29.99 16.90 -16.13
N PRO A 59 30.15 18.16 -16.63
CA PRO A 59 29.31 19.26 -16.18
C PRO A 59 27.84 19.00 -16.57
N LEU A 60 26.93 19.05 -15.60
CA LEU A 60 25.51 18.77 -15.84
C LEU A 60 24.77 20.06 -16.25
N THR A 61 23.83 19.93 -17.17
CA THR A 61 22.83 20.96 -17.42
C THR A 61 21.81 21.02 -16.30
N GLU A 62 21.01 22.08 -16.23
CA GLU A 62 19.92 22.22 -15.28
C GLU A 62 18.91 21.05 -15.40
N THR A 63 18.51 20.69 -16.64
CA THR A 63 17.61 19.57 -16.91
C THR A 63 18.18 18.23 -16.45
N GLN A 64 19.46 17.97 -16.72
CA GLN A 64 20.13 16.75 -16.25
C GLN A 64 20.23 16.71 -14.73
N THR A 65 20.53 17.84 -14.10
CA THR A 65 20.57 17.97 -12.66
C THR A 65 19.21 17.64 -12.03
N GLU A 66 18.15 18.23 -12.56
CA GLU A 66 16.78 17.95 -12.08
C GLU A 66 16.39 16.47 -12.25
N ASN A 67 16.65 15.88 -13.42
CA ASN A 67 16.42 14.45 -13.69
C ASN A 67 17.15 13.56 -12.66
N LEU A 68 18.39 13.89 -12.32
CA LEU A 68 19.18 13.19 -11.32
C LEU A 68 18.53 13.25 -9.92
N TYR A 69 18.15 14.43 -9.48
CA TYR A 69 17.52 14.62 -8.17
C TYR A 69 16.15 13.93 -8.11
N GLN A 70 15.37 14.02 -9.17
CA GLN A 70 14.08 13.32 -9.26
C GLN A 70 14.24 11.79 -9.20
N ALA A 71 15.22 11.24 -9.92
CA ALA A 71 15.53 9.81 -9.86
C ALA A 71 15.95 9.37 -8.43
N GLY A 72 16.78 10.17 -7.76
CA GLY A 72 17.13 9.94 -6.36
C GLY A 72 15.93 9.99 -5.42
N ARG A 73 15.03 10.95 -5.60
CA ARG A 73 13.79 11.08 -4.81
C ARG A 73 12.85 9.89 -5.01
N ARG A 74 12.71 9.38 -6.24
CA ARG A 74 11.95 8.15 -6.56
C ARG A 74 12.52 6.94 -5.81
N PHE A 75 13.85 6.80 -5.81
CA PHE A 75 14.51 5.72 -5.07
C PHE A 75 14.34 5.83 -3.55
N LEU A 76 14.40 7.02 -2.99
CA LEU A 76 14.12 7.24 -1.57
C LEU A 76 12.66 6.90 -1.21
N ALA A 77 11.71 7.23 -2.08
CA ALA A 77 10.30 6.84 -1.92
C ALA A 77 10.13 5.31 -1.93
N GLU A 78 10.82 4.61 -2.84
CA GLU A 78 10.86 3.13 -2.89
C GLU A 78 11.40 2.55 -1.57
N LYS A 79 12.56 3.01 -1.12
CA LYS A 79 13.16 2.57 0.15
C LYS A 79 12.21 2.78 1.33
N GLN A 80 11.54 3.94 1.37
CA GLN A 80 10.58 4.23 2.43
C GLN A 80 9.35 3.31 2.35
N ALA A 81 8.85 3.00 1.15
CA ALA A 81 7.74 2.06 0.94
C ALA A 81 8.16 0.63 1.36
N ALA A 82 9.36 0.18 0.97
CA ALA A 82 9.90 -1.12 1.36
C ALA A 82 10.02 -1.28 2.90
N VAL A 83 10.41 -0.22 3.61
CA VAL A 83 10.43 -0.22 5.09
C VAL A 83 9.03 -0.48 5.67
N TYR A 84 7.97 0.05 5.05
CA TYR A 84 6.61 -0.24 5.50
C TYR A 84 6.19 -1.66 5.18
N LEU A 85 6.47 -2.15 3.97
CA LEU A 85 6.12 -3.52 3.52
C LEU A 85 6.85 -4.60 4.32
N ASN A 86 8.09 -4.37 4.73
CA ASN A 86 8.84 -5.29 5.60
C ASN A 86 8.23 -5.46 7.00
N ARG A 87 7.37 -4.54 7.43
CA ARG A 87 6.72 -4.62 8.75
C ARG A 87 5.34 -5.27 8.69
N ALA A 88 4.60 -5.03 7.62
CA ALA A 88 3.27 -5.58 7.41
C ALA A 88 2.82 -5.38 5.96
N GLU A 89 1.86 -6.19 5.51
CA GLU A 89 1.17 -5.98 4.24
C GLU A 89 0.46 -4.62 4.23
N HIS A 90 0.59 -3.90 3.12
CA HIS A 90 -0.05 -2.61 2.88
C HIS A 90 -0.67 -2.60 1.49
N SER A 91 -1.83 -1.94 1.35
CA SER A 91 -2.35 -1.65 0.01
C SER A 91 -1.58 -0.51 -0.65
N SER A 92 -1.62 -0.46 -1.98
CA SER A 92 -1.06 0.64 -2.79
C SER A 92 -1.56 2.01 -2.30
N TYR A 93 -2.85 2.12 -2.00
CA TYR A 93 -3.45 3.34 -1.45
C TYR A 93 -2.88 3.72 -0.08
N GLN A 94 -2.71 2.74 0.82
CA GLN A 94 -2.14 3.01 2.14
C GLN A 94 -0.69 3.50 2.06
N LEU A 95 0.12 2.93 1.16
CA LEU A 95 1.48 3.40 0.92
C LEU A 95 1.50 4.80 0.33
N THR A 96 0.63 5.08 -0.66
CA THR A 96 0.45 6.43 -1.21
C THR A 96 0.22 7.47 -0.10
N VAL A 97 -0.76 7.21 0.78
CA VAL A 97 -1.07 8.14 1.88
C VAL A 97 0.13 8.30 2.84
N LYS A 98 0.86 7.21 3.12
CA LYS A 98 2.03 7.25 3.99
C LYS A 98 3.19 8.02 3.39
N LEU A 99 3.46 7.84 2.09
CA LEU A 99 4.51 8.54 1.36
C LEU A 99 4.20 10.03 1.22
N GLN A 100 2.94 10.39 0.93
CA GLN A 100 2.49 11.79 0.92
C GLN A 100 2.70 12.47 2.28
N LYS A 101 2.38 11.79 3.37
CA LYS A 101 2.65 12.30 4.74
C LYS A 101 4.13 12.48 5.05
N LYS A 102 5.01 11.81 4.32
CA LYS A 102 6.47 11.97 4.39
C LYS A 102 7.01 13.04 3.45
N GLY A 103 6.13 13.74 2.72
CA GLY A 103 6.49 14.83 1.81
C GLY A 103 6.87 14.38 0.40
N TYR A 104 6.64 13.11 0.04
CA TYR A 104 6.83 12.67 -1.35
C TYR A 104 5.66 13.12 -2.22
N ILE A 105 5.97 13.69 -3.40
CA ILE A 105 4.96 14.07 -4.40
C ILE A 105 4.68 12.92 -5.37
N LYS A 106 3.62 13.06 -6.17
CA LYS A 106 3.16 11.99 -7.06
C LYS A 106 4.25 11.48 -8.02
N ASN A 107 5.03 12.39 -8.61
CA ASN A 107 6.10 12.04 -9.55
C ASN A 107 7.25 11.26 -8.89
N GLU A 108 7.35 11.28 -7.57
CA GLU A 108 8.36 10.55 -6.80
C GLU A 108 7.83 9.18 -6.33
N TYR A 109 6.62 9.13 -5.75
CA TYR A 109 6.12 7.89 -5.19
C TYR A 109 5.45 6.97 -6.22
N GLN A 110 4.85 7.49 -7.31
CA GLN A 110 4.15 6.64 -8.26
C GLN A 110 5.10 5.66 -8.97
N PRO A 111 6.24 6.09 -9.56
CA PRO A 111 7.21 5.17 -10.14
C PRO A 111 7.75 4.15 -9.13
N ALA A 112 7.97 4.57 -7.89
CA ALA A 112 8.43 3.68 -6.81
C ALA A 112 7.40 2.58 -6.49
N LEU A 113 6.11 2.92 -6.40
CA LEU A 113 5.05 1.93 -6.17
C LEU A 113 4.84 1.02 -7.37
N ASP A 114 4.99 1.55 -8.60
CA ASP A 114 4.89 0.76 -9.83
C ASP A 114 6.03 -0.25 -9.93
N TYR A 115 7.26 0.16 -9.58
CA TYR A 115 8.40 -0.75 -9.49
C TYR A 115 8.15 -1.87 -8.46
N LEU A 116 7.76 -1.52 -7.23
CA LEU A 116 7.48 -2.52 -6.17
C LEU A 116 6.34 -3.47 -6.54
N ARG A 117 5.39 -3.02 -7.37
CA ARG A 117 4.30 -3.86 -7.88
C ARG A 117 4.82 -4.82 -8.97
N ALA A 118 5.66 -4.34 -9.87
CA ALA A 118 6.28 -5.17 -10.89
C ALA A 118 7.16 -6.27 -10.28
N GLU A 119 7.87 -5.97 -9.19
CA GLU A 119 8.65 -6.93 -8.41
C GLU A 119 7.80 -7.86 -7.51
N GLY A 120 6.48 -7.71 -7.49
CA GLY A 120 5.59 -8.51 -6.65
C GLY A 120 5.71 -8.22 -5.14
N THR A 121 6.54 -7.26 -4.74
CA THR A 121 6.69 -6.85 -3.33
C THR A 121 5.44 -6.12 -2.82
N LEU A 122 4.78 -5.35 -3.68
CA LEU A 122 3.50 -4.70 -3.42
C LEU A 122 2.39 -5.40 -4.20
N ASP A 123 1.43 -5.98 -3.48
CA ASP A 123 0.30 -6.71 -4.07
C ASP A 123 -1.00 -6.46 -3.31
N ASP A 124 -1.94 -5.78 -3.97
CA ASP A 124 -3.25 -5.45 -3.40
C ASP A 124 -4.14 -6.69 -3.19
N SER A 125 -3.96 -7.76 -3.98
CA SER A 125 -4.70 -9.03 -3.82
C SER A 125 -4.21 -9.77 -2.58
N ARG A 126 -2.88 -9.87 -2.40
CA ARG A 126 -2.26 -10.47 -1.21
C ARG A 126 -2.64 -9.70 0.06
N PHE A 127 -2.61 -8.35 0.00
CA PHE A 127 -3.10 -7.51 1.09
C PHE A 127 -4.56 -7.80 1.42
N ALA A 128 -5.45 -7.91 0.42
CA ALA A 128 -6.87 -8.15 0.63
C ALA A 128 -7.11 -9.50 1.34
N GLY A 129 -6.45 -10.57 0.89
CA GLY A 129 -6.51 -11.89 1.53
C GLY A 129 -6.04 -11.86 2.99
N ALA A 130 -4.86 -11.30 3.25
CA ALA A 130 -4.30 -11.17 4.61
C ALA A 130 -5.22 -10.34 5.53
N TYR A 131 -5.81 -9.26 5.01
CA TYR A 131 -6.76 -8.44 5.73
C TYR A 131 -8.02 -9.22 6.12
N LEU A 132 -8.63 -9.97 5.18
CA LEU A 132 -9.82 -10.76 5.41
C LEU A 132 -9.57 -11.85 6.47
N HIS A 133 -8.47 -12.57 6.37
CA HIS A 133 -8.07 -13.57 7.37
C HIS A 133 -7.95 -12.96 8.78
N THR A 134 -7.16 -11.91 8.92
CA THR A 134 -6.97 -11.25 10.22
C THR A 134 -8.28 -10.73 10.81
N ARG A 135 -9.16 -10.19 9.96
CA ARG A 135 -10.42 -9.60 10.39
C ARG A 135 -11.45 -10.65 10.77
N SER A 136 -11.49 -11.80 10.11
CA SER A 136 -12.40 -12.91 10.42
C SER A 136 -12.18 -13.45 11.83
N LEU A 137 -10.93 -13.53 12.28
CA LEU A 137 -10.59 -13.98 13.64
C LEU A 137 -11.18 -13.08 14.73
N SER A 138 -11.31 -11.78 14.46
CA SER A 138 -11.66 -10.78 15.47
C SER A 138 -13.10 -10.26 15.38
N LYS A 139 -13.73 -10.21 14.19
CA LYS A 139 -14.93 -9.38 13.99
C LYS A 139 -16.20 -10.09 13.56
N LYS A 140 -16.18 -11.27 12.97
CA LYS A 140 -17.36 -11.98 12.43
C LYS A 140 -18.27 -11.03 11.64
N GLU A 141 -17.85 -10.68 10.45
CA GLU A 141 -18.52 -9.74 9.54
C GLU A 141 -18.90 -10.45 8.25
N GLY A 142 -20.02 -10.05 7.63
CA GLY A 142 -20.51 -10.60 6.36
C GLY A 142 -19.91 -9.87 5.16
N TYR A 143 -20.22 -10.40 3.97
CA TYR A 143 -19.69 -9.97 2.68
C TYR A 143 -19.77 -8.45 2.47
N ALA A 144 -20.95 -7.84 2.65
CA ALA A 144 -21.16 -6.43 2.33
C ALA A 144 -20.27 -5.51 3.20
N ARG A 145 -20.08 -5.85 4.47
CA ARG A 145 -19.20 -5.09 5.38
C ARG A 145 -17.74 -5.23 4.99
N LEU A 146 -17.29 -6.45 4.73
CA LEU A 146 -15.90 -6.73 4.34
C LEU A 146 -15.56 -6.08 3.00
N PHE A 147 -16.47 -6.13 2.02
CA PHE A 147 -16.30 -5.42 0.75
C PHE A 147 -16.11 -3.92 0.96
N SER A 148 -16.99 -3.28 1.74
CA SER A 148 -16.86 -1.85 2.07
C SER A 148 -15.53 -1.53 2.75
N GLU A 149 -15.06 -2.40 3.64
CA GLU A 149 -13.77 -2.19 4.34
C GLU A 149 -12.55 -2.32 3.42
N LEU A 150 -12.56 -3.25 2.44
CA LEU A 150 -11.52 -3.36 1.42
C LEU A 150 -11.52 -2.12 0.50
N ARG A 151 -12.71 -1.66 0.06
CA ARG A 151 -12.86 -0.45 -0.76
C ARG A 151 -12.32 0.81 -0.06
N LYS A 152 -12.56 0.97 1.24
CA LYS A 152 -11.99 2.06 2.05
C LYS A 152 -10.47 2.05 2.11
N ARG A 153 -9.86 0.89 1.88
CA ARG A 153 -8.39 0.71 1.84
C ARG A 153 -7.81 0.85 0.43
N GLY A 154 -8.66 1.27 -0.51
CA GLY A 154 -8.26 1.55 -1.89
C GLY A 154 -8.17 0.32 -2.78
N ILE A 155 -8.64 -0.85 -2.31
CA ILE A 155 -8.66 -2.06 -3.13
C ILE A 155 -9.67 -1.91 -4.27
N ALA A 156 -9.28 -2.21 -5.50
CA ALA A 156 -10.15 -2.18 -6.67
C ALA A 156 -11.38 -3.09 -6.47
N ALA A 157 -12.50 -2.74 -7.09
CA ALA A 157 -13.76 -3.47 -6.86
C ALA A 157 -13.65 -4.95 -7.25
N ASP A 158 -13.01 -5.23 -8.37
CA ASP A 158 -12.86 -6.60 -8.88
C ASP A 158 -11.90 -7.42 -8.01
N THR A 159 -10.76 -6.84 -7.60
CA THR A 159 -9.83 -7.45 -6.64
C THR A 159 -10.53 -7.75 -5.30
N ALA A 160 -11.35 -6.80 -4.81
CA ALA A 160 -12.09 -7.00 -3.57
C ALA A 160 -13.15 -8.11 -3.69
N ARG A 161 -13.85 -8.21 -4.84
CA ARG A 161 -14.82 -9.29 -5.11
C ARG A 161 -14.11 -10.64 -5.18
N GLN A 162 -13.00 -10.72 -5.93
CA GLN A 162 -12.25 -11.96 -6.05
C GLN A 162 -11.77 -12.45 -4.69
N ALA A 163 -11.09 -11.59 -3.91
CA ALA A 163 -10.61 -11.94 -2.57
C ALA A 163 -11.74 -12.40 -1.63
N LEU A 164 -12.93 -11.80 -1.72
CA LEU A 164 -14.10 -12.22 -0.94
C LEU A 164 -14.69 -13.52 -1.41
N ASN A 165 -14.72 -13.79 -2.72
CA ASN A 165 -15.17 -15.07 -3.25
C ASN A 165 -14.26 -16.20 -2.77
N ASP A 166 -12.94 -16.01 -2.84
CA ASP A 166 -11.97 -16.98 -2.37
C ASP A 166 -12.12 -17.20 -0.86
N PHE A 167 -12.25 -16.13 -0.09
CA PHE A 167 -12.44 -16.17 1.37
C PHE A 167 -13.71 -16.92 1.77
N PHE A 168 -14.86 -16.67 1.11
CA PHE A 168 -16.12 -17.34 1.42
C PHE A 168 -16.27 -18.72 0.75
N ALA A 169 -15.36 -19.12 -0.12
CA ALA A 169 -15.25 -20.51 -0.56
C ALA A 169 -14.71 -21.42 0.56
N GLU A 170 -13.88 -20.86 1.46
CA GLU A 170 -13.28 -21.58 2.59
C GLU A 170 -14.09 -21.42 3.89
N ILE A 171 -14.81 -20.32 4.05
CA ILE A 171 -15.49 -19.93 5.29
C ILE A 171 -17.00 -19.79 5.06
N ASP A 172 -17.79 -20.54 5.81
CA ASP A 172 -19.25 -20.43 5.75
C ASP A 172 -19.75 -19.11 6.36
N GLU A 173 -20.29 -18.22 5.51
CA GLU A 173 -20.88 -16.95 5.94
C GLU A 173 -22.06 -17.15 6.91
N ALA A 174 -22.83 -18.25 6.77
CA ALA A 174 -23.94 -18.55 7.67
C ALA A 174 -23.43 -18.88 9.10
N GLU A 175 -22.33 -19.61 9.22
CA GLU A 175 -21.72 -19.87 10.53
C GLU A 175 -21.08 -18.60 11.14
N LEU A 176 -20.50 -17.70 10.31
CA LEU A 176 -20.07 -16.39 10.81
C LEU A 176 -21.26 -15.57 11.33
N CYS A 177 -22.38 -15.57 10.62
CA CYS A 177 -23.62 -14.93 11.04
C CYS A 177 -24.14 -15.50 12.36
N ALA A 178 -24.18 -16.83 12.48
CA ALA A 178 -24.58 -17.51 13.72
C ALA A 178 -23.66 -17.18 14.90
N GLY A 179 -22.35 -17.17 14.66
CA GLY A 179 -21.39 -16.79 15.69
C GLY A 179 -21.48 -15.32 16.10
N ALA A 180 -21.79 -14.43 15.16
CA ALA A 180 -22.06 -13.02 15.45
C ALA A 180 -23.35 -12.86 16.26
N ALA A 181 -24.42 -13.55 15.87
CA ALA A 181 -25.71 -13.53 16.56
C ALA A 181 -25.58 -14.04 18.01
N ARG A 182 -24.95 -15.20 18.23
CA ARG A 182 -24.67 -15.71 19.60
C ARG A 182 -23.91 -14.70 20.45
N SER A 183 -22.92 -14.01 19.88
CA SER A 183 -22.16 -12.99 20.60
C SER A 183 -23.01 -11.77 20.98
N LEU A 184 -23.90 -11.33 20.09
CA LEU A 184 -24.80 -10.21 20.35
C LEU A 184 -25.90 -10.56 21.37
N ILE A 185 -26.47 -11.77 21.28
CA ILE A 185 -27.47 -12.26 22.24
C ILE A 185 -26.88 -12.30 23.65
N ARG A 186 -25.65 -12.80 23.82
CA ARG A 186 -24.96 -12.77 25.12
C ARG A 186 -24.73 -11.36 25.67
N LYS A 187 -24.77 -10.34 24.80
CA LYS A 187 -24.69 -8.91 25.18
C LYS A 187 -26.07 -8.28 25.39
N GLY A 188 -27.16 -9.07 25.41
CA GLY A 188 -28.51 -8.60 25.65
C GLY A 188 -29.20 -7.98 24.42
N TYR A 189 -28.71 -8.25 23.19
CA TYR A 189 -29.41 -7.82 21.99
C TYR A 189 -30.57 -8.79 21.69
N THR A 190 -31.76 -8.25 21.52
CA THR A 190 -32.97 -9.01 21.18
C THR A 190 -33.70 -8.36 20.00
N ASP A 191 -34.59 -9.11 19.34
CA ASP A 191 -35.52 -8.64 18.33
C ASP A 191 -34.90 -7.66 17.31
N GLN A 192 -35.56 -6.54 17.09
CA GLN A 192 -35.17 -5.54 16.10
C GLN A 192 -33.71 -5.01 16.30
N LYS A 193 -33.23 -4.93 17.53
CA LYS A 193 -31.86 -4.51 17.81
C LYS A 193 -30.84 -5.53 17.31
N LEU A 194 -31.13 -6.84 17.45
CA LEU A 194 -30.31 -7.93 16.95
C LEU A 194 -30.24 -7.91 15.42
N TYR A 195 -31.40 -7.79 14.75
CA TYR A 195 -31.48 -7.67 13.30
C TYR A 195 -30.64 -6.50 12.76
N SER A 196 -30.86 -5.32 13.30
CA SER A 196 -30.15 -4.11 12.90
C SER A 196 -28.62 -4.20 13.15
N ALA A 197 -28.20 -4.85 14.22
CA ALA A 197 -26.80 -5.08 14.52
C ALA A 197 -26.13 -6.03 13.53
N LEU A 198 -26.81 -7.12 13.13
CA LEU A 198 -26.33 -8.08 12.15
C LEU A 198 -26.30 -7.48 10.73
N GLN A 199 -27.29 -6.66 10.36
CA GLN A 199 -27.26 -5.92 9.10
C GLN A 199 -26.05 -4.96 9.03
N ARG A 200 -25.76 -4.21 10.11
CA ARG A 200 -24.57 -3.35 10.18
C ARG A 200 -23.27 -4.13 10.11
N LYS A 201 -23.28 -5.42 10.48
CA LYS A 201 -22.16 -6.35 10.28
C LYS A 201 -22.05 -6.86 8.84
N GLY A 202 -23.00 -6.52 7.96
CA GLY A 202 -22.94 -6.82 6.53
C GLY A 202 -23.60 -8.13 6.12
N PHE A 203 -24.36 -8.76 6.99
CA PHE A 203 -25.14 -9.96 6.66
C PHE A 203 -26.45 -9.61 5.95
N PRO A 204 -26.84 -10.34 4.89
CA PRO A 204 -28.11 -10.09 4.20
C PRO A 204 -29.31 -10.51 5.07
N PHE A 205 -30.42 -9.80 4.92
CA PHE A 205 -31.63 -10.02 5.73
C PHE A 205 -32.15 -11.47 5.71
N SER A 206 -32.15 -12.09 4.53
CA SER A 206 -32.55 -13.48 4.37
C SER A 206 -31.71 -14.47 5.19
N MET A 207 -30.40 -14.23 5.25
CA MET A 207 -29.47 -15.02 6.06
C MET A 207 -29.71 -14.78 7.56
N ILE A 208 -29.88 -13.52 7.98
CA ILE A 208 -30.16 -13.17 9.38
C ILE A 208 -31.43 -13.87 9.87
N LYS A 209 -32.51 -13.83 9.06
CA LYS A 209 -33.77 -14.49 9.41
C LYS A 209 -33.59 -16.00 9.62
N ARG A 210 -32.92 -16.69 8.68
CA ARG A 210 -32.65 -18.13 8.80
C ARG A 210 -31.77 -18.44 10.03
N CYS A 211 -30.76 -17.63 10.28
CA CYS A 211 -29.86 -17.80 11.41
C CYS A 211 -30.60 -17.68 12.75
N ILE A 212 -31.45 -16.66 12.92
CA ILE A 212 -32.19 -16.45 14.18
C ILE A 212 -33.19 -17.58 14.42
N VAL A 213 -33.93 -18.02 13.40
CA VAL A 213 -34.85 -19.18 13.50
C VAL A 213 -34.11 -20.44 13.95
N ARG A 214 -32.94 -20.72 13.33
CA ARG A 214 -32.11 -21.89 13.72
C ARG A 214 -31.60 -21.79 15.18
N LEU A 215 -31.27 -20.62 15.65
CA LEU A 215 -30.79 -20.43 17.01
C LEU A 215 -31.92 -20.55 18.05
N SER A 216 -33.15 -20.12 17.74
CA SER A 216 -34.30 -20.28 18.63
C SER A 216 -34.77 -21.74 18.72
N SER A 217 -34.74 -22.49 17.61
CA SER A 217 -35.09 -23.93 17.63
C SER A 217 -34.05 -24.81 18.34
N ALA A 218 -32.79 -24.36 18.45
CA ALA A 218 -31.73 -25.08 19.15
C ALA A 218 -31.70 -24.78 20.67
N ALA A 219 -32.46 -23.79 21.12
CA ALA A 219 -32.57 -23.40 22.52
C ALA A 219 -33.85 -23.91 23.21
N SER A 220 -34.76 -24.54 22.44
CA SER A 220 -35.97 -25.22 22.89
C SER A 220 -35.72 -26.70 23.03
#